data_0efd4ba088dce49d8c3b25273abbc259
#
_entry.id   0efd4ba088dce49d8c3b25273abbc259
#
_cell.length_a   1.000
_cell.length_b   1.000
_cell.length_c   1.000
_cell.angle_alpha   90.00
_cell.angle_beta   90.00
_cell.angle_gamma   90.00
#
_symmetry.space_group_name_H-M   'P 1'
#
loop_
_entity.id
_entity.type
_entity.pdbx_description
1 polymer ?
#
loop_
_entity_poly.entity_id
_entity_poly.type
_entity_poly.pdbx_seq_one_letter_code
_entity_poly.pdbx_strand_id
1 'polypeptide(L)'
;MQVSPKIKQLDERYKTLQTQRSNWEKHWQELADYMLPRKADITKKRTQGDKRTELIYDGTAIHAVELLSSSLHGMLTSPVSPWFSMRYRDPGLQKDDAANEWLELSLDQMYQAFNRSNFQQEIHELFYDLVVFGTAALFVDMDKDGLRFNARHIAEICISENAQGEVDTVYRKFEMTARAMAQRFGLENLPDVAKKDFEKDPYKKHKVVHAVYPRGESKGGVGKQKAVASLYYHGDTLQELGEGGFDSFPFMVPRFVKDSVSTYGRSPSMNALPDVKMLNKMSEVTIRAAQKQIDPPMM
;
A
#
# COMPACT_ATOMS: atom_id res chain seq x y z
N MET A 1 -9.03 25.49 -18.84
CA MET A 1 -9.92 25.29 -17.68
C MET A 1 -9.24 25.83 -16.43
N GLN A 2 -9.96 26.59 -15.59
CA GLN A 2 -9.42 26.98 -14.29
C GLN A 2 -9.38 25.76 -13.38
N VAL A 3 -8.21 25.51 -12.77
CA VAL A 3 -8.04 24.45 -11.78
C VAL A 3 -8.89 24.74 -10.55
N SER A 4 -9.68 23.79 -10.08
CA SER A 4 -10.50 23.95 -8.86
C SER A 4 -9.60 24.28 -7.67
N PRO A 5 -9.95 25.31 -6.87
CA PRO A 5 -9.20 25.68 -5.65
C PRO A 5 -9.01 24.49 -4.68
N LYS A 6 -10.04 23.63 -4.59
CA LYS A 6 -10.02 22.40 -3.79
C LYS A 6 -8.88 21.45 -4.21
N ILE A 7 -8.75 21.21 -5.52
CA ILE A 7 -7.71 20.28 -6.04
C ILE A 7 -6.33 20.87 -5.85
N LYS A 8 -6.19 22.19 -6.03
CA LYS A 8 -4.93 22.90 -5.78
C LYS A 8 -4.45 22.72 -4.35
N GLN A 9 -5.34 22.91 -3.38
CA GLN A 9 -5.05 22.70 -1.95
C GLN A 9 -4.66 21.23 -1.65
N LEU A 10 -5.38 20.26 -2.24
CA LEU A 10 -5.08 18.84 -2.06
C LEU A 10 -3.72 18.46 -2.66
N ASP A 11 -3.37 18.99 -3.81
CA ASP A 11 -2.08 18.76 -4.44
C ASP A 11 -0.91 19.39 -3.66
N GLU A 12 -1.10 20.59 -3.11
CA GLU A 12 -0.13 21.22 -2.21
C GLU A 12 0.09 20.39 -0.94
N ARG A 13 -0.98 19.89 -0.32
CA ARG A 13 -0.91 18.98 0.84
C ARG A 13 -0.17 17.70 0.47
N TYR A 14 -0.51 17.09 -0.68
CA TYR A 14 0.19 15.91 -1.19
C TYR A 14 1.69 16.15 -1.36
N LYS A 15 2.10 17.25 -1.98
CA LYS A 15 3.51 17.61 -2.18
C LYS A 15 4.25 17.81 -0.85
N THR A 16 3.60 18.40 0.13
CA THR A 16 4.15 18.55 1.50
C THR A 16 4.41 17.18 2.12
N LEU A 17 3.43 16.26 2.08
CA LEU A 17 3.59 14.89 2.59
C LEU A 17 4.67 14.12 1.84
N GLN A 18 4.78 14.29 0.52
CA GLN A 18 5.83 13.67 -0.28
C GLN A 18 7.23 14.17 0.12
N THR A 19 7.37 15.46 0.39
CA THR A 19 8.64 16.02 0.86
C THR A 19 9.03 15.45 2.23
N GLN A 20 8.09 15.36 3.17
CA GLN A 20 8.31 14.77 4.50
C GLN A 20 8.72 13.29 4.41
N ARG A 21 8.20 12.57 3.42
CA ARG A 21 8.48 11.15 3.19
C ARG A 21 9.84 10.89 2.52
N SER A 22 10.49 11.88 1.95
CA SER A 22 11.67 11.70 1.07
C SER A 22 12.83 10.94 1.72
N ASN A 23 13.05 11.12 3.02
CA ASN A 23 14.09 10.37 3.76
C ASN A 23 13.73 8.89 3.93
N TRP A 24 12.43 8.60 4.15
CA TRP A 24 11.93 7.24 4.22
C TRP A 24 12.07 6.50 2.89
N GLU A 25 11.81 7.17 1.78
CA GLU A 25 11.93 6.57 0.43
C GLU A 25 13.32 6.03 0.15
N LYS A 26 14.37 6.75 0.55
CA LYS A 26 15.75 6.29 0.39
C LYS A 26 16.04 5.04 1.21
N HIS A 27 15.56 5.04 2.45
CA HIS A 27 15.74 3.90 3.35
C HIS A 27 14.92 2.67 2.88
N TRP A 28 13.69 2.86 2.47
CA TRP A 28 12.88 1.79 1.89
C TRP A 28 13.46 1.23 0.60
N GLN A 29 14.04 2.08 -0.26
CA GLN A 29 14.74 1.61 -1.46
C GLN A 29 15.90 0.69 -1.11
N GLU A 30 16.70 1.05 -0.11
CA GLU A 30 17.82 0.23 0.33
C GLU A 30 17.35 -1.11 0.92
N LEU A 31 16.32 -1.09 1.78
CA LEU A 31 15.71 -2.31 2.31
C LEU A 31 15.21 -3.24 1.20
N ALA A 32 14.51 -2.67 0.22
CA ALA A 32 13.98 -3.45 -0.90
C ALA A 32 15.08 -4.02 -1.78
N ASP A 33 16.15 -3.27 -2.04
CA ASP A 33 17.29 -3.74 -2.86
C ASP A 33 17.96 -4.98 -2.24
N TYR A 34 17.96 -5.15 -0.91
CA TYR A 34 18.62 -6.29 -0.24
C TYR A 34 17.65 -7.39 0.25
N MET A 35 16.40 -7.04 0.58
CA MET A 35 15.50 -7.97 1.28
C MET A 35 14.21 -8.28 0.50
N LEU A 36 13.74 -7.36 -0.37
CA LEU A 36 12.52 -7.56 -1.17
C LEU A 36 12.69 -7.02 -2.59
N PRO A 37 13.59 -7.59 -3.40
CA PRO A 37 13.97 -7.04 -4.72
C PRO A 37 12.78 -6.87 -5.66
N ARG A 38 11.76 -7.72 -5.59
CA ARG A 38 10.56 -7.64 -6.43
C ARG A 38 9.77 -6.33 -6.26
N LYS A 39 9.94 -5.64 -5.12
CA LYS A 39 9.31 -4.35 -4.80
C LYS A 39 10.31 -3.17 -4.73
N ALA A 40 11.50 -3.30 -5.31
CA ALA A 40 12.58 -2.33 -5.22
C ALA A 40 12.47 -1.14 -6.20
N ASP A 41 11.26 -0.81 -6.65
CA ASP A 41 11.02 0.32 -7.55
C ASP A 41 10.41 1.52 -6.79
N ILE A 42 11.11 2.02 -5.78
CA ILE A 42 10.63 3.11 -4.91
C ILE A 42 11.19 4.46 -5.40
N THR A 43 12.50 4.63 -5.38
CA THR A 43 13.17 5.83 -5.92
C THR A 43 13.71 5.60 -7.31
N LYS A 44 13.99 4.34 -7.67
CA LYS A 44 14.45 3.93 -8.98
C LYS A 44 13.28 3.36 -9.77
N LYS A 45 13.09 3.80 -11.01
CA LYS A 45 12.12 3.22 -11.93
C LYS A 45 12.83 2.23 -12.84
N ARG A 46 12.39 0.99 -12.85
CA ARG A 46 12.86 -0.06 -13.75
C ARG A 46 11.70 -0.53 -14.63
N THR A 47 12.02 -1.12 -15.79
CA THR A 47 11.02 -1.75 -16.65
C THR A 47 10.55 -3.09 -16.08
N GLN A 48 9.38 -3.55 -16.51
CA GLN A 48 8.90 -4.87 -16.13
C GLN A 48 9.85 -5.94 -16.67
N GLY A 49 10.25 -6.88 -15.80
CA GLY A 49 11.16 -7.95 -16.16
C GLY A 49 12.64 -7.62 -15.98
N ASP A 50 13.01 -6.38 -15.67
CA ASP A 50 14.41 -6.06 -15.36
C ASP A 50 14.91 -6.82 -14.13
N LYS A 51 16.17 -7.25 -14.19
CA LYS A 51 16.84 -7.92 -13.07
C LYS A 51 16.97 -6.96 -11.88
N ARG A 52 16.55 -7.42 -10.70
CA ARG A 52 16.55 -6.65 -9.44
C ARG A 52 17.49 -7.24 -8.38
N THR A 53 18.21 -8.32 -8.72
CA THR A 53 19.06 -9.07 -7.78
C THR A 53 20.55 -8.83 -8.02
N GLU A 54 20.94 -7.76 -8.71
CA GLU A 54 22.34 -7.48 -9.07
C GLU A 54 23.24 -7.22 -7.85
N LEU A 55 22.68 -6.72 -6.77
CA LEU A 55 23.39 -6.41 -5.53
C LEU A 55 23.40 -7.58 -4.53
N ILE A 56 22.74 -8.71 -4.88
CA ILE A 56 22.52 -9.81 -3.95
C ILE A 56 23.49 -10.94 -4.24
N TYR A 57 24.38 -11.18 -3.30
CA TYR A 57 25.31 -12.32 -3.28
C TYR A 57 24.92 -13.36 -2.24
N ASP A 58 24.03 -12.99 -1.30
CA ASP A 58 23.49 -13.84 -0.26
C ASP A 58 21.98 -13.71 -0.16
N GLY A 59 21.25 -14.81 -0.25
CA GLY A 59 19.77 -14.83 -0.25
C GLY A 59 19.15 -15.00 1.13
N THR A 60 19.93 -15.11 2.21
CA THR A 60 19.43 -15.40 3.57
C THR A 60 18.40 -14.39 4.03
N ALA A 61 18.61 -13.11 3.76
CA ALA A 61 17.68 -12.06 4.16
C ALA A 61 16.33 -12.14 3.44
N ILE A 62 16.32 -12.48 2.16
CA ILE A 62 15.09 -12.68 1.38
C ILE A 62 14.30 -13.84 1.97
N HIS A 63 14.95 -14.96 2.25
CA HIS A 63 14.31 -16.13 2.86
C HIS A 63 13.77 -15.83 4.26
N ALA A 64 14.50 -15.07 5.09
CA ALA A 64 14.05 -14.66 6.41
C ALA A 64 12.78 -13.79 6.35
N VAL A 65 12.69 -12.88 5.39
CA VAL A 65 11.49 -12.07 5.14
C VAL A 65 10.31 -12.94 4.72
N GLU A 66 10.52 -13.91 3.84
CA GLU A 66 9.47 -14.86 3.42
C GLU A 66 8.96 -15.69 4.61
N LEU A 67 9.87 -16.21 5.41
CA LEU A 67 9.54 -17.02 6.58
C LEU A 67 8.74 -16.21 7.61
N LEU A 68 9.19 -14.99 7.94
CA LEU A 68 8.50 -14.13 8.89
C LEU A 68 7.13 -13.70 8.38
N SER A 69 7.02 -13.30 7.11
CA SER A 69 5.74 -12.87 6.51
C SER A 69 4.74 -14.02 6.48
N SER A 70 5.19 -15.24 6.11
CA SER A 70 4.36 -16.44 6.10
C SER A 70 3.94 -16.86 7.50
N SER A 71 4.82 -16.72 8.49
CA SER A 71 4.54 -17.00 9.90
C SER A 71 3.48 -16.04 10.45
N LEU A 72 3.61 -14.73 10.17
CA LEU A 72 2.60 -13.73 10.54
C LEU A 72 1.24 -14.05 9.91
N HIS A 73 1.22 -14.40 8.62
CA HIS A 73 -0.01 -14.78 7.94
C HIS A 73 -0.65 -16.02 8.59
N GLY A 74 0.12 -17.07 8.83
CA GLY A 74 -0.39 -18.29 9.45
C GLY A 74 -0.88 -18.11 10.89
N MET A 75 -0.27 -17.21 11.65
CA MET A 75 -0.60 -16.97 13.05
C MET A 75 -1.73 -15.95 13.25
N LEU A 76 -1.79 -14.89 12.45
CA LEU A 76 -2.72 -13.77 12.65
C LEU A 76 -3.97 -13.85 11.78
N THR A 77 -3.87 -14.39 10.57
CA THR A 77 -4.97 -14.43 9.60
C THR A 77 -5.02 -15.79 8.90
N SER A 78 -4.99 -16.88 9.71
CA SER A 78 -4.99 -18.24 9.20
C SER A 78 -6.11 -18.49 8.19
N PRO A 79 -5.82 -19.06 7.02
CA PRO A 79 -6.87 -19.46 6.09
C PRO A 79 -7.65 -20.70 6.52
N VAL A 80 -7.12 -21.46 7.49
CA VAL A 80 -7.67 -22.78 7.90
C VAL A 80 -8.51 -22.69 9.16
N SER A 81 -8.15 -21.79 10.09
CA SER A 81 -8.81 -21.65 11.38
C SER A 81 -9.39 -20.26 11.57
N PRO A 82 -10.52 -20.12 12.28
CA PRO A 82 -11.06 -18.83 12.68
C PRO A 82 -10.03 -18.03 13.48
N TRP A 83 -9.76 -16.80 13.05
CA TRP A 83 -8.76 -15.92 13.65
C TRP A 83 -9.37 -14.71 14.36
N PHE A 84 -10.68 -14.51 14.30
CA PHE A 84 -11.42 -13.55 15.11
C PHE A 84 -12.78 -14.11 15.52
N SER A 85 -13.36 -13.55 16.60
CA SER A 85 -14.70 -13.84 17.07
C SER A 85 -15.41 -12.55 17.45
N MET A 86 -16.74 -12.59 17.53
CA MET A 86 -17.57 -11.48 17.96
C MET A 86 -18.19 -11.76 19.31
N ARG A 87 -18.33 -10.72 20.14
CA ARG A 87 -19.02 -10.79 21.43
C ARG A 87 -19.81 -9.52 21.65
N TYR A 88 -20.95 -9.63 22.29
CA TYR A 88 -21.69 -8.47 22.76
C TYR A 88 -20.90 -7.77 23.87
N ARG A 89 -20.95 -6.43 23.88
CA ARG A 89 -20.40 -5.65 24.99
C ARG A 89 -21.26 -5.74 26.24
N ASP A 90 -22.59 -5.90 26.09
CA ASP A 90 -23.54 -6.05 27.18
C ASP A 90 -23.50 -7.48 27.73
N PRO A 91 -23.20 -7.67 29.04
CA PRO A 91 -23.19 -8.98 29.67
C PRO A 91 -24.57 -9.67 29.69
N GLY A 92 -25.66 -8.89 29.61
CA GLY A 92 -27.02 -9.42 29.52
C GLY A 92 -27.26 -10.18 28.22
N LEU A 93 -26.86 -9.60 27.10
CA LEU A 93 -26.96 -10.20 25.77
C LEU A 93 -26.01 -11.39 25.58
N GLN A 94 -24.90 -11.44 26.32
CA GLN A 94 -24.00 -12.60 26.27
C GLN A 94 -24.63 -13.90 26.81
N LYS A 95 -25.70 -13.77 27.60
CA LYS A 95 -26.43 -14.91 28.16
C LYS A 95 -27.70 -15.27 27.38
N ASP A 96 -28.00 -14.51 26.33
CA ASP A 96 -29.14 -14.73 25.45
C ASP A 96 -28.74 -15.65 24.30
N ASP A 97 -29.34 -16.84 24.26
CA ASP A 97 -29.02 -17.84 23.24
C ASP A 97 -29.39 -17.37 21.83
N ALA A 98 -30.49 -16.63 21.63
CA ALA A 98 -30.90 -16.11 20.34
C ALA A 98 -29.94 -15.02 19.83
N ALA A 99 -29.45 -14.18 20.76
CA ALA A 99 -28.46 -13.18 20.42
C ALA A 99 -27.11 -13.81 20.01
N ASN A 100 -26.68 -14.86 20.72
CA ASN A 100 -25.44 -15.57 20.40
C ASN A 100 -25.56 -16.32 19.07
N GLU A 101 -26.67 -16.98 18.78
CA GLU A 101 -26.95 -17.63 17.50
C GLU A 101 -26.84 -16.62 16.33
N TRP A 102 -27.43 -15.43 16.50
CA TRP A 102 -27.30 -14.35 15.50
C TRP A 102 -25.85 -13.92 15.25
N LEU A 103 -25.03 -13.81 16.33
CA LEU A 103 -23.61 -13.47 16.20
C LEU A 103 -22.83 -14.57 15.46
N GLU A 104 -23.08 -15.84 15.77
CA GLU A 104 -22.43 -16.96 15.10
C GLU A 104 -22.76 -16.99 13.61
N LEU A 105 -24.05 -16.84 13.24
CA LEU A 105 -24.46 -16.75 11.84
C LEU A 105 -23.85 -15.56 11.13
N SER A 106 -23.74 -14.40 11.79
CA SER A 106 -23.09 -13.20 11.22
C SER A 106 -21.60 -13.41 11.03
N LEU A 107 -20.93 -14.06 11.98
CA LEU A 107 -19.52 -14.42 11.93
C LEU A 107 -19.24 -15.35 10.75
N ASP A 108 -20.05 -16.38 10.57
CA ASP A 108 -19.94 -17.32 9.46
C ASP A 108 -20.10 -16.62 8.10
N GLN A 109 -21.04 -15.69 7.98
CA GLN A 109 -21.21 -14.89 6.77
C GLN A 109 -19.98 -14.00 6.48
N MET A 110 -19.39 -13.42 7.52
CA MET A 110 -18.14 -12.64 7.36
C MET A 110 -16.99 -13.52 6.88
N TYR A 111 -16.79 -14.71 7.47
CA TYR A 111 -15.76 -15.64 6.98
C TYR A 111 -16.02 -16.10 5.56
N GLN A 112 -17.27 -16.38 5.18
CA GLN A 112 -17.62 -16.72 3.79
C GLN A 112 -17.30 -15.55 2.84
N ALA A 113 -17.56 -14.30 3.24
CA ALA A 113 -17.21 -13.13 2.44
C ALA A 113 -15.69 -12.97 2.24
N PHE A 114 -14.90 -13.17 3.31
CA PHE A 114 -13.43 -13.20 3.21
C PHE A 114 -12.93 -14.33 2.29
N ASN A 115 -13.47 -15.54 2.44
CA ASN A 115 -13.06 -16.72 1.67
C ASN A 115 -13.41 -16.62 0.19
N ARG A 116 -14.49 -15.91 -0.17
CA ARG A 116 -14.87 -15.65 -1.58
C ARG A 116 -14.06 -14.50 -2.20
N SER A 117 -13.44 -13.66 -1.37
CA SER A 117 -12.66 -12.52 -1.80
C SER A 117 -11.19 -12.90 -2.06
N ASN A 118 -10.41 -11.93 -2.50
CA ASN A 118 -8.94 -12.06 -2.62
C ASN A 118 -8.19 -11.73 -1.32
N PHE A 119 -8.84 -11.77 -0.16
CA PHE A 119 -8.29 -11.36 1.13
C PHE A 119 -6.97 -12.06 1.45
N GLN A 120 -6.93 -13.39 1.38
CA GLN A 120 -5.76 -14.19 1.77
C GLN A 120 -4.50 -13.83 0.96
N GLN A 121 -4.68 -13.55 -0.32
CA GLN A 121 -3.58 -13.15 -1.18
C GLN A 121 -3.06 -11.75 -0.86
N GLU A 122 -3.97 -10.79 -0.69
CA GLU A 122 -3.62 -9.39 -0.45
C GLU A 122 -3.08 -9.16 0.98
N ILE A 123 -3.59 -9.88 1.98
CA ILE A 123 -3.09 -9.78 3.34
C ILE A 123 -1.66 -10.35 3.47
N HIS A 124 -1.33 -11.40 2.72
CA HIS A 124 0.03 -11.92 2.65
C HIS A 124 1.00 -10.87 2.06
N GLU A 125 0.61 -10.20 0.97
CA GLU A 125 1.38 -9.08 0.41
C GLU A 125 1.54 -7.92 1.40
N LEU A 126 0.52 -7.63 2.19
CA LEU A 126 0.58 -6.62 3.25
C LEU A 126 1.61 -7.00 4.31
N PHE A 127 1.70 -8.27 4.71
CA PHE A 127 2.70 -8.72 5.69
C PHE A 127 4.13 -8.58 5.15
N TYR A 128 4.38 -8.83 3.87
CA TYR A 128 5.68 -8.53 3.25
C TYR A 128 6.06 -7.06 3.40
N ASP A 129 5.13 -6.17 3.06
CA ASP A 129 5.36 -4.73 3.16
C ASP A 129 5.59 -4.30 4.61
N LEU A 130 4.82 -4.87 5.54
CA LEU A 130 4.93 -4.57 6.97
C LEU A 130 6.26 -5.03 7.55
N VAL A 131 6.73 -6.22 7.19
CA VAL A 131 8.01 -6.80 7.65
C VAL A 131 9.20 -6.02 7.10
N VAL A 132 9.14 -5.58 5.83
CA VAL A 132 10.27 -4.91 5.18
C VAL A 132 10.24 -3.41 5.41
N PHE A 133 9.11 -2.74 5.16
CA PHE A 133 9.02 -1.28 5.20
C PHE A 133 8.50 -0.72 6.52
N GLY A 134 7.96 -1.57 7.40
CA GLY A 134 7.39 -1.17 8.68
C GLY A 134 6.02 -0.48 8.60
N THR A 135 5.58 -0.16 7.40
CA THR A 135 4.26 0.42 7.11
C THR A 135 3.72 -0.26 5.86
N ALA A 136 2.47 -0.66 5.93
CA ALA A 136 1.78 -1.25 4.79
C ALA A 136 0.40 -0.58 4.63
N ALA A 137 -0.22 -0.72 3.47
CA ALA A 137 -1.56 -0.19 3.24
C ALA A 137 -2.42 -1.17 2.46
N LEU A 138 -3.56 -1.51 3.00
CA LEU A 138 -4.60 -2.32 2.38
C LEU A 138 -5.82 -1.46 2.12
N PHE A 139 -6.21 -1.34 0.87
CA PHE A 139 -7.43 -0.67 0.45
C PHE A 139 -8.55 -1.70 0.34
N VAL A 140 -9.67 -1.41 0.96
CA VAL A 140 -10.87 -2.26 0.92
C VAL A 140 -11.95 -1.54 0.13
N ASP A 141 -12.51 -2.20 -0.86
CA ASP A 141 -13.60 -1.70 -1.69
C ASP A 141 -14.66 -2.79 -1.86
N MET A 142 -15.82 -2.40 -2.29
CA MET A 142 -16.91 -3.31 -2.62
C MET A 142 -17.17 -3.26 -4.12
N ASP A 143 -16.96 -4.37 -4.79
CA ASP A 143 -17.27 -4.55 -6.21
C ASP A 143 -18.61 -5.27 -6.36
N LYS A 144 -19.08 -5.47 -7.58
CA LYS A 144 -20.32 -6.19 -7.90
C LYS A 144 -20.31 -7.63 -7.35
N ASP A 145 -19.14 -8.24 -7.28
CA ASP A 145 -18.92 -9.61 -6.84
C ASP A 145 -18.64 -9.74 -5.33
N GLY A 146 -18.61 -8.64 -4.57
CA GLY A 146 -18.38 -8.62 -3.13
C GLY A 146 -17.16 -7.81 -2.69
N LEU A 147 -16.58 -8.19 -1.56
CA LEU A 147 -15.41 -7.51 -0.99
C LEU A 147 -14.17 -7.71 -1.87
N ARG A 148 -13.45 -6.63 -2.11
CA ARG A 148 -12.19 -6.61 -2.84
C ARG A 148 -11.11 -5.90 -2.03
N PHE A 149 -10.00 -6.58 -1.85
CA PHE A 149 -8.83 -6.08 -1.13
C PHE A 149 -7.71 -5.73 -2.13
N ASN A 150 -6.91 -4.72 -1.80
CA ASN A 150 -5.77 -4.33 -2.62
C ASN A 150 -4.64 -3.83 -1.73
N ALA A 151 -3.60 -4.62 -1.57
CA ALA A 151 -2.35 -4.17 -0.97
C ALA A 151 -1.69 -3.13 -1.88
N ARG A 152 -1.42 -1.95 -1.31
CA ARG A 152 -0.85 -0.83 -2.08
C ARG A 152 0.63 -0.70 -1.76
N HIS A 153 1.43 -0.65 -2.82
CA HIS A 153 2.86 -0.48 -2.68
C HIS A 153 3.19 0.82 -1.94
N ILE A 154 4.12 0.76 -0.99
CA ILE A 154 4.50 1.92 -0.16
C ILE A 154 4.97 3.12 -1.00
N ALA A 155 5.58 2.90 -2.16
CA ALA A 155 6.02 3.96 -3.06
C ALA A 155 4.87 4.83 -3.59
N GLU A 156 3.67 4.27 -3.71
CA GLU A 156 2.51 4.98 -4.27
C GLU A 156 1.75 5.83 -3.25
N ILE A 157 1.94 5.59 -1.93
CA ILE A 157 1.10 6.16 -0.88
C ILE A 157 1.84 7.18 -0.01
N CYS A 158 1.15 8.28 0.31
CA CYS A 158 1.52 9.20 1.38
C CYS A 158 0.39 9.21 2.40
N ILE A 159 0.73 9.15 3.68
CA ILE A 159 -0.23 9.06 4.78
C ILE A 159 -0.13 10.29 5.69
N SER A 160 -1.23 10.64 6.32
CA SER A 160 -1.30 11.64 7.39
C SER A 160 -2.15 11.10 8.53
N GLU A 161 -1.86 11.55 9.74
CA GLU A 161 -2.53 11.15 10.97
C GLU A 161 -3.42 12.27 11.51
N ASN A 162 -4.46 11.84 12.22
CA ASN A 162 -5.28 12.73 13.04
C ASN A 162 -4.60 13.05 14.40
N ALA A 163 -5.25 13.85 15.23
CA ALA A 163 -4.74 14.23 16.56
C ALA A 163 -4.57 13.02 17.52
N GLN A 164 -5.23 11.91 17.26
CA GLN A 164 -5.13 10.67 18.03
C GLN A 164 -4.00 9.76 17.52
N GLY A 165 -3.31 10.12 16.44
CA GLY A 165 -2.25 9.32 15.83
C GLY A 165 -2.75 8.16 14.97
N GLU A 166 -4.00 8.21 14.53
CA GLU A 166 -4.60 7.27 13.59
C GLU A 166 -4.50 7.82 12.17
N VAL A 167 -4.23 6.96 11.20
CA VAL A 167 -4.22 7.38 9.79
C VAL A 167 -5.64 7.62 9.31
N ASP A 168 -5.95 8.84 8.97
CA ASP A 168 -7.25 9.28 8.46
C ASP A 168 -7.19 9.82 7.03
N THR A 169 -5.98 10.06 6.51
CA THR A 169 -5.76 10.62 5.19
C THR A 169 -4.71 9.81 4.44
N VAL A 170 -5.06 9.39 3.23
CA VAL A 170 -4.17 8.69 2.30
C VAL A 170 -4.22 9.34 0.93
N TYR A 171 -3.05 9.67 0.40
CA TYR A 171 -2.88 10.03 -1.00
C TYR A 171 -2.14 8.89 -1.71
N ARG A 172 -2.69 8.45 -2.84
CA ARG A 172 -2.06 7.46 -3.70
C ARG A 172 -1.78 8.05 -5.06
N LYS A 173 -0.52 8.07 -5.50
CA LYS A 173 -0.12 8.46 -6.85
C LYS A 173 0.32 7.22 -7.62
N PHE A 174 -0.30 6.98 -8.76
CA PHE A 174 -0.06 5.82 -9.61
C PHE A 174 -0.26 6.14 -11.07
N GLU A 175 0.11 5.23 -11.94
CA GLU A 175 -0.03 5.38 -13.39
C GLU A 175 -1.22 4.55 -13.90
N MET A 176 -2.04 5.14 -14.77
CA MET A 176 -3.10 4.45 -15.50
C MET A 176 -2.96 4.71 -16.99
N THR A 177 -3.30 3.73 -17.82
CA THR A 177 -3.40 3.92 -19.26
C THR A 177 -4.62 4.79 -19.61
N ALA A 178 -4.56 5.53 -20.71
CA ALA A 178 -5.68 6.35 -21.17
C ALA A 178 -6.97 5.51 -21.32
N ARG A 179 -6.85 4.26 -21.80
CA ARG A 179 -7.96 3.29 -21.89
C ARG A 179 -8.56 2.98 -20.52
N ALA A 180 -7.73 2.67 -19.53
CA ALA A 180 -8.20 2.35 -18.17
C ALA A 180 -8.86 3.55 -17.50
N MET A 181 -8.35 4.76 -17.76
CA MET A 181 -8.97 6.00 -17.30
C MET A 181 -10.35 6.21 -17.91
N ALA A 182 -10.50 6.01 -19.24
CA ALA A 182 -11.78 6.13 -19.95
C ALA A 182 -12.82 5.13 -19.42
N GLN A 183 -12.39 3.89 -19.16
CA GLN A 183 -13.27 2.85 -18.60
C GLN A 183 -13.75 3.17 -17.18
N ARG A 184 -12.89 3.79 -16.37
CA ARG A 184 -13.20 4.06 -14.96
C ARG A 184 -13.95 5.37 -14.74
N PHE A 185 -13.59 6.43 -15.43
CA PHE A 185 -14.08 7.79 -15.18
C PHE A 185 -15.01 8.32 -16.27
N GLY A 186 -15.12 7.63 -17.41
CA GLY A 186 -15.81 8.14 -18.61
C GLY A 186 -14.92 9.08 -19.42
N LEU A 187 -15.13 9.08 -20.74
CA LEU A 187 -14.35 9.92 -21.68
C LEU A 187 -14.57 11.42 -21.45
N GLU A 188 -15.78 11.80 -21.05
CA GLU A 188 -16.15 13.20 -20.80
C GLU A 188 -15.33 13.86 -19.69
N ASN A 189 -14.97 13.10 -18.65
CA ASN A 189 -14.26 13.61 -17.47
C ASN A 189 -12.74 13.64 -17.65
N LEU A 190 -12.23 13.07 -18.75
CA LEU A 190 -10.79 13.07 -19.00
C LEU A 190 -10.27 14.43 -19.43
N PRO A 191 -9.04 14.80 -19.03
CA PRO A 191 -8.37 15.98 -19.57
C PRO A 191 -8.11 15.83 -21.08
N ASP A 192 -8.05 16.95 -21.78
CA ASP A 192 -7.87 16.97 -23.24
C ASP A 192 -6.60 16.22 -23.72
N VAL A 193 -5.56 16.22 -22.89
CA VAL A 193 -4.34 15.45 -23.15
C VAL A 193 -4.63 13.96 -23.15
N ALA A 194 -5.36 13.46 -22.15
CA ALA A 194 -5.71 12.04 -22.06
C ALA A 194 -6.73 11.60 -23.11
N LYS A 195 -7.65 12.49 -23.54
CA LYS A 195 -8.58 12.24 -24.66
C LYS A 195 -7.83 12.06 -25.97
N LYS A 196 -6.89 12.95 -26.26
CA LYS A 196 -6.04 12.86 -27.45
C LYS A 196 -5.17 11.60 -27.47
N ASP A 197 -4.61 11.25 -26.28
CA ASP A 197 -3.82 10.04 -26.17
C ASP A 197 -4.70 8.78 -26.27
N PHE A 198 -5.95 8.80 -25.80
CA PHE A 198 -6.88 7.70 -25.97
C PHE A 198 -7.15 7.38 -27.46
N GLU A 199 -7.22 8.41 -28.30
CA GLU A 199 -7.42 8.24 -29.76
C GLU A 199 -6.15 7.78 -30.50
N LYS A 200 -4.97 8.25 -30.08
CA LYS A 200 -3.70 7.98 -30.76
C LYS A 200 -2.96 6.76 -30.20
N ASP A 201 -2.85 6.65 -28.90
CA ASP A 201 -2.17 5.58 -28.16
C ASP A 201 -2.93 5.31 -26.85
N PRO A 202 -3.94 4.42 -26.86
CA PRO A 202 -4.74 4.10 -25.68
C PRO A 202 -3.95 3.52 -24.50
N TYR A 203 -2.74 3.02 -24.75
CA TYR A 203 -1.88 2.40 -23.73
C TYR A 203 -0.90 3.37 -23.08
N LYS A 204 -0.82 4.61 -23.54
CA LYS A 204 -0.02 5.65 -22.93
C LYS A 204 -0.46 5.90 -21.48
N LYS A 205 0.51 5.97 -20.59
CA LYS A 205 0.29 6.09 -19.16
C LYS A 205 0.21 7.55 -18.72
N HIS A 206 -0.74 7.83 -17.85
CA HIS A 206 -0.97 9.10 -17.20
C HIS A 206 -0.88 8.96 -15.69
N LYS A 207 -0.37 9.97 -15.02
CA LYS A 207 -0.32 10.02 -13.55
C LYS A 207 -1.69 10.40 -13.01
N VAL A 208 -2.20 9.59 -12.09
CA VAL A 208 -3.45 9.82 -11.37
C VAL A 208 -3.15 9.88 -9.88
N VAL A 209 -3.78 10.83 -9.21
CA VAL A 209 -3.73 10.93 -7.74
C VAL A 209 -5.11 10.63 -7.20
N HIS A 210 -5.16 9.72 -6.24
CA HIS A 210 -6.34 9.38 -5.47
C HIS A 210 -6.16 9.92 -4.05
N ALA A 211 -7.00 10.83 -3.62
CA ALA A 211 -7.00 11.41 -2.30
C ALA A 211 -8.21 10.89 -1.49
N VAL A 212 -7.94 10.28 -0.34
CA VAL A 212 -8.96 9.83 0.61
C VAL A 212 -8.71 10.54 1.93
N TYR A 213 -9.70 11.32 2.40
CA TYR A 213 -9.56 12.18 3.56
C TYR A 213 -10.93 12.49 4.21
N PRO A 214 -10.97 12.88 5.50
CA PRO A 214 -12.22 13.27 6.18
C PRO A 214 -12.85 14.53 5.56
N ARG A 215 -14.15 14.52 5.26
CA ARG A 215 -14.83 15.68 4.65
C ARG A 215 -14.95 16.88 5.57
N GLY A 216 -14.93 16.69 6.88
CA GLY A 216 -15.02 17.78 7.86
C GLY A 216 -13.89 18.79 7.78
N GLU A 217 -12.77 18.45 7.15
CA GLU A 217 -11.64 19.35 6.92
C GLU A 217 -11.80 20.26 5.70
N SER A 218 -12.69 19.94 4.78
CA SER A 218 -12.95 20.80 3.62
C SER A 218 -14.17 21.69 3.86
N LYS A 219 -13.96 22.98 4.01
CA LYS A 219 -15.03 23.99 4.05
C LYS A 219 -15.82 23.93 2.73
N GLY A 220 -16.99 23.27 2.72
CA GLY A 220 -17.86 23.25 1.55
C GLY A 220 -18.76 22.04 1.35
N GLY A 221 -18.83 21.10 2.29
CA GLY A 221 -19.76 19.97 2.19
C GLY A 221 -21.16 20.30 2.72
N VAL A 222 -22.06 20.75 1.86
CA VAL A 222 -23.50 20.84 2.17
C VAL A 222 -24.18 19.57 1.62
N GLY A 223 -24.84 18.81 2.50
CA GLY A 223 -25.71 17.71 2.11
C GLY A 223 -25.32 16.35 2.68
N LYS A 224 -26.11 15.32 2.41
CA LYS A 224 -25.96 13.91 2.81
C LYS A 224 -24.73 13.23 2.18
N GLN A 225 -23.56 13.82 2.30
CA GLN A 225 -22.32 13.28 1.76
C GLN A 225 -21.69 12.30 2.76
N LYS A 226 -21.11 11.23 2.25
CA LYS A 226 -20.38 10.24 3.04
C LYS A 226 -19.24 10.89 3.82
N ALA A 227 -18.95 10.37 5.03
CA ALA A 227 -18.02 10.98 5.98
C ALA A 227 -16.60 11.15 5.44
N VAL A 228 -16.14 10.18 4.60
CA VAL A 228 -14.81 10.18 4.00
C VAL A 228 -14.93 10.52 2.52
N ALA A 229 -14.18 11.50 2.06
CA ALA A 229 -14.08 11.86 0.65
C ALA A 229 -13.12 10.93 -0.08
N SER A 230 -13.47 10.62 -1.33
CA SER A 230 -12.61 9.90 -2.27
C SER A 230 -12.58 10.69 -3.57
N LEU A 231 -11.46 11.31 -3.87
CA LEU A 231 -11.32 12.19 -5.03
C LEU A 231 -10.16 11.75 -5.90
N TYR A 232 -10.44 11.61 -7.20
CA TYR A 232 -9.44 11.31 -8.21
C TYR A 232 -9.17 12.55 -9.06
N TYR A 233 -7.91 12.88 -9.27
CA TYR A 233 -7.50 13.96 -10.17
C TYR A 233 -6.27 13.57 -10.99
N HIS A 234 -6.12 14.18 -12.16
CA HIS A 234 -4.99 13.98 -13.04
C HIS A 234 -3.76 14.70 -12.50
N GLY A 235 -2.64 13.98 -12.33
CA GLY A 235 -1.46 14.47 -11.61
C GLY A 235 -0.73 15.65 -12.27
N ASP A 236 -0.81 15.78 -13.59
CA ASP A 236 -0.07 16.84 -14.32
C ASP A 236 -1.01 18.05 -14.62
N THR A 237 -2.29 17.83 -14.95
CA THR A 237 -3.23 18.92 -15.30
C THR A 237 -4.05 19.41 -14.12
N LEU A 238 -4.05 18.69 -12.99
CA LEU A 238 -4.88 18.97 -11.82
C LEU A 238 -6.39 19.05 -12.15
N GLN A 239 -6.83 18.32 -13.17
CA GLN A 239 -8.24 18.20 -13.49
C GLN A 239 -8.87 17.08 -12.68
N GLU A 240 -10.07 17.34 -12.14
CA GLU A 240 -10.88 16.33 -11.48
C GLU A 240 -11.29 15.25 -12.47
N LEU A 241 -11.14 13.98 -12.07
CA LEU A 241 -11.57 12.81 -12.83
C LEU A 241 -12.83 12.19 -12.25
N GLY A 242 -13.05 12.33 -10.95
CA GLY A 242 -14.24 11.86 -10.26
C GLY A 242 -14.16 12.02 -8.75
N GLU A 243 -15.29 12.32 -8.15
CA GLU A 243 -15.45 12.41 -6.70
C GLU A 243 -16.46 11.37 -6.22
N GLY A 244 -16.12 10.69 -5.14
CA GLY A 244 -16.96 9.74 -4.42
C GLY A 244 -16.80 9.89 -2.92
N GLY A 245 -17.11 8.84 -2.17
CA GLY A 245 -16.89 8.82 -0.74
C GLY A 245 -17.22 7.47 -0.12
N PHE A 246 -16.77 7.30 1.14
CA PHE A 246 -17.00 6.12 1.95
C PHE A 246 -17.65 6.51 3.27
N ASP A 247 -18.44 5.63 3.84
CA ASP A 247 -19.06 5.83 5.15
C ASP A 247 -18.05 5.64 6.29
N SER A 248 -17.06 4.77 6.08
CA SER A 248 -15.90 4.54 6.94
C SER A 248 -14.60 4.65 6.14
N PHE A 249 -13.49 4.83 6.83
CA PHE A 249 -12.19 4.96 6.17
C PHE A 249 -11.78 3.64 5.50
N PRO A 250 -11.54 3.60 4.18
CA PRO A 250 -11.38 2.37 3.42
C PRO A 250 -9.95 1.81 3.43
N PHE A 251 -9.00 2.51 4.05
CA PHE A 251 -7.62 2.05 4.15
C PHE A 251 -7.30 1.49 5.54
N MET A 252 -6.74 0.32 5.59
CA MET A 252 -6.05 -0.21 6.77
C MET A 252 -4.56 0.03 6.59
N VAL A 253 -3.97 0.83 7.50
CA VAL A 253 -2.55 1.20 7.42
C VAL A 253 -1.84 0.78 8.70
N PRO A 254 -1.52 -0.52 8.85
CA PRO A 254 -0.77 -1.00 9.99
C PRO A 254 0.67 -0.51 9.96
N ARG A 255 1.23 -0.30 11.15
CA ARG A 255 2.64 0.02 11.39
C ARG A 255 3.22 -1.02 12.33
N PHE A 256 4.35 -1.62 11.96
CA PHE A 256 4.94 -2.72 12.74
C PHE A 256 5.36 -2.25 14.13
N VAL A 257 6.19 -1.20 14.19
CA VAL A 257 6.49 -0.46 15.42
C VAL A 257 6.29 1.02 15.12
N LYS A 258 5.47 1.69 15.91
CA LYS A 258 5.23 3.12 15.78
C LYS A 258 5.95 3.88 16.89
N ASP A 259 6.77 4.85 16.50
CA ASP A 259 7.30 5.87 17.39
C ASP A 259 6.30 7.00 17.55
N SER A 260 6.29 7.67 18.70
CA SER A 260 5.36 8.80 18.97
C SER A 260 5.54 10.00 18.03
N VAL A 261 6.73 10.14 17.44
CA VAL A 261 7.10 11.28 16.58
C VAL A 261 6.95 10.96 15.08
N SER A 262 6.95 9.68 14.71
CA SER A 262 6.98 9.27 13.30
C SER A 262 5.61 8.83 12.81
N THR A 263 5.18 9.35 11.65
CA THR A 263 3.97 8.91 10.96
C THR A 263 4.12 7.49 10.40
N TYR A 264 5.30 7.17 9.88
CA TYR A 264 5.63 5.84 9.34
C TYR A 264 6.25 4.95 10.41
N GLY A 265 5.92 3.66 10.34
CA GLY A 265 6.42 2.66 11.27
C GLY A 265 7.84 2.17 10.95
N ARG A 266 8.50 1.62 11.95
CA ARG A 266 9.79 0.94 11.80
C ARG A 266 9.60 -0.57 11.70
N SER A 267 10.46 -1.22 10.93
CA SER A 267 10.41 -2.67 10.68
C SER A 267 11.57 -3.41 11.36
N PRO A 268 11.43 -4.73 11.60
CA PRO A 268 12.54 -5.56 12.01
C PRO A 268 13.65 -5.60 10.95
N SER A 269 13.30 -5.48 9.67
CA SER A 269 14.25 -5.41 8.56
C SER A 269 15.16 -4.17 8.63
N MET A 270 14.67 -3.04 9.16
CA MET A 270 15.50 -1.85 9.37
C MET A 270 16.63 -2.11 10.37
N ASN A 271 16.34 -2.87 11.42
CA ASN A 271 17.34 -3.22 12.43
C ASN A 271 18.36 -4.24 11.90
N ALA A 272 17.91 -5.18 11.07
CA ALA A 272 18.76 -6.22 10.49
C ALA A 272 19.59 -5.74 9.28
N LEU A 273 19.28 -4.59 8.68
CA LEU A 273 19.92 -4.12 7.46
C LEU A 273 21.44 -4.03 7.52
N PRO A 274 22.08 -3.53 8.59
CA PRO A 274 23.55 -3.50 8.70
C PRO A 274 24.18 -4.89 8.61
N ASP A 275 23.59 -5.88 9.29
CA ASP A 275 24.09 -7.26 9.33
C ASP A 275 23.90 -7.93 7.97
N VAL A 276 22.77 -7.69 7.32
CA VAL A 276 22.49 -8.18 5.95
C VAL A 276 23.50 -7.64 4.96
N LYS A 277 23.81 -6.35 5.03
CA LYS A 277 24.82 -5.71 4.16
C LYS A 277 26.21 -6.30 4.41
N MET A 278 26.57 -6.53 5.66
CA MET A 278 27.83 -7.16 6.05
C MET A 278 27.93 -8.59 5.48
N LEU A 279 26.91 -9.43 5.70
CA LEU A 279 26.86 -10.80 5.20
C LEU A 279 26.94 -10.84 3.66
N ASN A 280 26.18 -10.02 2.99
CA ASN A 280 26.19 -9.90 1.54
C ASN A 280 27.59 -9.49 1.01
N LYS A 281 28.26 -8.56 1.70
CA LYS A 281 29.62 -8.14 1.34
C LYS A 281 30.66 -9.24 1.59
N MET A 282 30.53 -9.99 2.66
CA MET A 282 31.41 -11.15 2.93
C MET A 282 31.26 -12.19 1.82
N SER A 283 30.04 -12.54 1.41
CA SER A 283 29.78 -13.47 0.32
C SER A 283 30.37 -12.99 -1.01
N GLU A 284 30.21 -11.70 -1.34
CA GLU A 284 30.82 -11.09 -2.53
C GLU A 284 32.34 -11.24 -2.52
N VAL A 285 33.00 -10.88 -1.40
CA VAL A 285 34.47 -10.93 -1.27
C VAL A 285 34.95 -12.38 -1.37
N THR A 286 34.25 -13.34 -0.77
CA THR A 286 34.61 -14.77 -0.82
C THR A 286 34.57 -15.27 -2.28
N ILE A 287 33.50 -14.96 -3.03
CA ILE A 287 33.38 -15.33 -4.44
C ILE A 287 34.51 -14.72 -5.27
N ARG A 288 34.79 -13.44 -5.06
CA ARG A 288 35.90 -12.75 -5.77
C ARG A 288 37.29 -13.30 -5.42
N ALA A 289 37.49 -13.70 -4.15
CA ALA A 289 38.73 -14.35 -3.73
C ALA A 289 38.92 -15.71 -4.40
N ALA A 290 37.86 -16.53 -4.45
CA ALA A 290 37.89 -17.81 -5.16
C ALA A 290 38.16 -17.62 -6.66
N GLN A 291 37.58 -16.65 -7.32
CA GLN A 291 37.85 -16.34 -8.72
C GLN A 291 39.33 -15.98 -8.96
N LYS A 292 39.94 -15.14 -8.09
CA LYS A 292 41.36 -14.79 -8.19
C LYS A 292 42.33 -15.93 -7.91
N GLN A 293 41.90 -16.93 -7.12
CA GLN A 293 42.69 -18.14 -6.90
C GLN A 293 42.73 -19.05 -8.15
N ILE A 294 41.65 -19.09 -8.91
CA ILE A 294 41.53 -19.89 -10.14
C ILE A 294 42.28 -19.21 -11.29
N ASP A 295 42.22 -17.89 -11.39
CA ASP A 295 42.85 -17.09 -12.44
C ASP A 295 43.69 -15.96 -11.79
N PRO A 296 44.91 -16.30 -11.28
CA PRO A 296 45.77 -15.30 -10.65
C PRO A 296 46.30 -14.32 -11.70
N PRO A 297 46.33 -13.01 -11.37
CA PRO A 297 46.90 -12.03 -12.28
C PRO A 297 48.38 -12.35 -12.52
N MET A 298 48.78 -12.60 -13.77
CA MET A 298 50.20 -12.71 -14.14
C MET A 298 50.90 -11.38 -13.96
N MET A 299 52.01 -11.35 -13.21
CA MET A 299 52.91 -10.20 -13.11
C MET A 299 53.82 -10.12 -14.32
#